data_8b4a03832517d1552041315520d05644
#
_entry.id   8b4a03832517d1552041315520d05644
#
_cell.length_a   1.000
_cell.length_b   1.000
_cell.length_c   1.000
_cell.angle_alpha   90.00
_cell.angle_beta   90.00
_cell.angle_gamma   90.00
#
_symmetry.space_group_name_H-M   'P 1'
#
loop_
_entity.id
_entity.type
_entity.pdbx_description
1 polymer ?
#
loop_
_entity_poly.entity_id
_entity_poly.type
_entity_poly.pdbx_seq_one_letter_code
_entity_poly.pdbx_strand_id
1 'polypeptide(L)'
;MRFEYRDWVLSVDPHNLVFVDESGLKLGMTRLYGRAPRGERLYDSCPRNRGKNISLIGALSVDGLIATMSIAGSVNTNVFVTYVQEVLAPQLWVGAIIVMDNLSVHTAAVIQEVIEAVGARVVFLPPYSPDLSPIELCWSKLKQCLRTVKARTTEAQNPRFNADYY
;
A
#
# COMPACT_ATOMS: atom_id res chain seq x y z
N MET A 1 13.30 -20.76 2.89
CA MET A 1 12.43 -19.77 2.21
C MET A 1 12.40 -18.40 2.92
N ARG A 2 11.87 -18.25 4.19
CA ARG A 2 11.86 -16.91 4.88
C ARG A 2 13.26 -16.42 5.24
N PHE A 3 14.15 -17.30 5.74
CA PHE A 3 15.54 -16.97 6.06
C PHE A 3 16.33 -16.62 4.79
N GLU A 4 16.21 -17.38 3.75
CA GLU A 4 16.84 -17.14 2.45
C GLU A 4 16.42 -15.79 1.86
N TYR A 5 15.11 -15.44 1.93
CA TYR A 5 14.62 -14.15 1.50
C TYR A 5 15.25 -13.01 2.33
N ARG A 6 15.32 -13.18 3.66
CA ARG A 6 15.91 -12.18 4.56
C ARG A 6 17.40 -11.97 4.25
N ASP A 7 18.13 -13.06 4.07
CA ASP A 7 19.57 -12.99 3.74
C ASP A 7 19.76 -12.33 2.38
N TRP A 8 18.91 -12.68 1.40
CA TRP A 8 18.92 -12.07 0.08
C TRP A 8 18.61 -10.56 0.15
N VAL A 9 17.54 -10.13 0.82
CA VAL A 9 17.16 -8.71 0.85
C VAL A 9 18.22 -7.87 1.56
N LEU A 10 18.93 -8.42 2.54
CA LEU A 10 20.04 -7.74 3.21
C LEU A 10 21.29 -7.59 2.33
N SER A 11 21.43 -8.41 1.26
CA SER A 11 22.52 -8.32 0.28
C SER A 11 22.23 -7.37 -0.87
N VAL A 12 21.00 -6.87 -1.00
CA VAL A 12 20.57 -5.97 -2.08
C VAL A 12 20.69 -4.53 -1.63
N ASP A 13 21.10 -3.64 -2.56
CA ASP A 13 21.07 -2.20 -2.31
C ASP A 13 19.59 -1.76 -2.07
N PRO A 14 19.27 -1.17 -0.91
CA PRO A 14 17.93 -0.72 -0.60
C PRO A 14 17.33 0.25 -1.63
N HIS A 15 18.18 1.05 -2.30
CA HIS A 15 17.73 1.98 -3.33
C HIS A 15 17.16 1.29 -4.57
N ASN A 16 17.45 0.01 -4.77
CA ASN A 16 16.86 -0.78 -5.84
C ASN A 16 15.56 -1.48 -5.44
N LEU A 17 15.16 -1.45 -4.18
CA LEU A 17 13.97 -2.14 -3.70
C LEU A 17 12.73 -1.25 -3.81
N VAL A 18 11.68 -1.79 -4.41
CA VAL A 18 10.35 -1.17 -4.50
C VAL A 18 9.31 -2.18 -4.01
N PHE A 19 8.66 -1.88 -2.90
CA PHE A 19 7.62 -2.75 -2.31
C PHE A 19 6.24 -2.32 -2.80
N VAL A 20 5.51 -3.22 -3.44
CA VAL A 20 4.17 -2.99 -3.97
C VAL A 20 3.15 -3.79 -3.18
N ASP A 21 2.06 -3.13 -2.78
CA ASP A 21 0.99 -3.74 -2.01
C ASP A 21 -0.33 -2.96 -2.16
N GLU A 22 -1.41 -3.56 -1.68
CA GLU A 22 -2.75 -3.02 -1.69
C GLU A 22 -3.29 -2.81 -0.30
N SER A 23 -4.06 -1.74 -0.11
CA SER A 23 -4.70 -1.47 1.16
C SER A 23 -6.15 -1.02 1.01
N GLY A 24 -7.06 -1.69 1.72
CA GLY A 24 -8.45 -1.27 1.78
C GLY A 24 -8.67 -0.14 2.78
N LEU A 25 -9.36 0.92 2.34
CA LEU A 25 -9.81 2.04 3.17
C LEU A 25 -11.34 2.01 3.30
N LYS A 26 -11.84 2.33 4.50
CA LYS A 26 -13.28 2.42 4.78
C LYS A 26 -13.60 3.83 5.28
N LEU A 27 -14.63 4.46 4.73
CA LEU A 27 -15.09 5.80 5.14
C LEU A 27 -15.50 5.89 6.61
N GLY A 28 -15.86 4.76 7.22
CA GLY A 28 -16.25 4.67 8.63
C GLY A 28 -15.08 4.45 9.61
N MET A 29 -13.82 4.63 9.19
CA MET A 29 -12.70 4.47 10.11
C MET A 29 -12.73 5.52 11.22
N THR A 30 -12.65 5.05 12.47
CA THR A 30 -12.57 5.90 13.68
C THR A 30 -11.36 5.48 14.51
N ARG A 31 -10.94 6.34 15.42
CA ARG A 31 -9.94 5.98 16.42
C ARG A 31 -10.44 4.79 17.24
N LEU A 32 -9.57 3.80 17.44
CA LEU A 32 -9.90 2.62 18.26
C LEU A 32 -9.73 2.90 19.76
N TYR A 33 -8.95 3.91 20.11
CA TYR A 33 -8.63 4.27 21.49
C TYR A 33 -8.63 5.78 21.64
N GLY A 34 -8.95 6.24 22.84
CA GLY A 34 -8.86 7.63 23.26
C GLY A 34 -8.50 7.71 24.72
N ARG A 35 -8.29 8.92 25.24
CA ARG A 35 -7.97 9.20 26.64
C ARG A 35 -9.02 10.11 27.21
N ALA A 36 -9.50 9.80 28.41
CA ALA A 36 -10.36 10.64 29.25
C ALA A 36 -9.73 10.77 30.65
N PRO A 37 -10.09 11.76 31.43
CA PRO A 37 -9.77 11.83 32.86
C PRO A 37 -10.20 10.55 33.59
N ARG A 38 -9.50 10.23 34.69
CA ARG A 38 -9.82 9.05 35.48
C ARG A 38 -11.26 9.12 35.99
N GLY A 39 -12.03 8.07 35.72
CA GLY A 39 -13.45 7.99 36.12
C GLY A 39 -14.43 8.51 35.07
N GLU A 40 -13.97 9.11 33.99
CA GLU A 40 -14.83 9.58 32.90
C GLU A 40 -14.87 8.57 31.75
N ARG A 41 -16.02 8.50 31.06
CA ARG A 41 -16.21 7.72 29.85
C ARG A 41 -15.85 8.55 28.63
N LEU A 42 -15.07 7.97 27.72
CA LEU A 42 -14.83 8.54 26.40
C LEU A 42 -15.99 8.15 25.47
N TYR A 43 -16.55 9.16 24.79
CA TYR A 43 -17.56 8.96 23.75
C TYR A 43 -17.02 9.46 22.42
N ASP A 44 -17.22 8.68 21.36
CA ASP A 44 -16.97 9.12 19.98
C ASP A 44 -18.08 8.59 19.05
N SER A 45 -18.30 9.28 17.94
CA SER A 45 -19.30 8.90 16.95
C SER A 45 -18.66 8.17 15.78
N CYS A 46 -19.25 7.04 15.40
CA CYS A 46 -18.87 6.31 14.19
C CYS A 46 -20.04 6.32 13.20
N PRO A 47 -19.80 6.59 11.91
CA PRO A 47 -20.84 6.47 10.91
C PRO A 47 -21.40 5.05 10.88
N ARG A 48 -22.72 4.91 10.98
CA ARG A 48 -23.40 3.61 10.93
C ARG A 48 -23.23 2.95 9.56
N ASN A 49 -23.26 3.75 8.51
CA ASN A 49 -23.03 3.29 7.14
C ASN A 49 -21.53 3.28 6.85
N ARG A 50 -20.99 2.12 6.48
CA ARG A 50 -19.56 1.91 6.21
C ARG A 50 -19.08 2.59 4.93
N GLY A 51 -20.01 3.15 4.12
CA GLY A 51 -19.69 3.76 2.83
C GLY A 51 -19.14 2.78 1.80
N LYS A 52 -18.68 3.30 0.67
CA LYS A 52 -17.98 2.52 -0.35
C LYS A 52 -16.57 2.19 0.13
N ASN A 53 -16.11 0.97 -0.14
CA ASN A 53 -14.71 0.62 0.05
C ASN A 53 -13.87 1.33 -1.02
N ILE A 54 -12.75 1.86 -0.61
CA ILE A 54 -11.71 2.38 -1.52
C ILE A 54 -10.53 1.44 -1.39
N SER A 55 -10.00 0.97 -2.49
CA SER A 55 -8.72 0.26 -2.52
C SER A 55 -7.64 1.22 -2.97
N LEU A 56 -6.54 1.21 -2.26
CA LEU A 56 -5.32 1.95 -2.56
C LEU A 56 -4.25 0.94 -2.95
N ILE A 57 -3.62 1.17 -4.10
CA ILE A 57 -2.43 0.43 -4.54
C ILE A 57 -1.25 1.41 -4.43
N GLY A 58 -0.12 0.93 -3.95
CA GLY A 58 1.05 1.78 -3.82
C GLY A 58 2.36 1.05 -3.99
N ALA A 59 3.39 1.80 -4.33
CA ALA A 59 4.76 1.36 -4.43
C ALA A 59 5.64 2.23 -3.52
N LEU A 60 6.35 1.59 -2.60
CA LEU A 60 7.23 2.21 -1.62
C LEU A 60 8.70 1.93 -1.96
N SER A 61 9.49 2.97 -2.11
CA SER A 61 10.96 2.92 -2.17
C SER A 61 11.57 3.54 -0.90
N VAL A 62 12.87 3.65 -0.84
CA VAL A 62 13.56 4.40 0.23
C VAL A 62 13.22 5.89 0.20
N ASP A 63 12.87 6.44 -0.95
CA ASP A 63 12.50 7.85 -1.13
C ASP A 63 11.02 8.12 -0.78
N GLY A 64 10.27 7.08 -0.42
CA GLY A 64 8.85 7.17 -0.07
C GLY A 64 7.92 6.51 -1.09
N LEU A 65 6.66 6.90 -1.09
CA LEU A 65 5.66 6.39 -2.04
C LEU A 65 5.86 7.01 -3.42
N ILE A 66 6.35 6.21 -4.38
CA ILE A 66 6.69 6.66 -5.75
C ILE A 66 5.54 6.49 -6.74
N ALA A 67 4.61 5.59 -6.48
CA ALA A 67 3.47 5.32 -7.36
C ALA A 67 2.25 4.95 -6.53
N THR A 68 1.16 5.70 -6.66
CA THR A 68 -0.09 5.43 -5.92
C THR A 68 -1.30 5.57 -6.82
N MET A 69 -2.26 4.66 -6.65
CA MET A 69 -3.56 4.72 -7.33
C MET A 69 -4.66 4.34 -6.34
N SER A 70 -5.76 5.09 -6.35
CA SER A 70 -6.96 4.77 -5.57
C SER A 70 -8.13 4.45 -6.49
N ILE A 71 -8.89 3.42 -6.15
CA ILE A 71 -10.09 3.01 -6.87
C ILE A 71 -11.26 2.79 -5.93
N ALA A 72 -12.46 3.01 -6.41
CA ALA A 72 -13.68 2.59 -5.72
C ALA A 72 -13.92 1.08 -5.95
N GLY A 73 -13.99 0.31 -4.86
CA GLY A 73 -14.20 -1.14 -4.93
C GLY A 73 -12.93 -1.95 -4.71
N SER A 74 -12.93 -3.18 -5.21
CA SER A 74 -11.83 -4.14 -5.08
C SER A 74 -10.88 -4.08 -6.26
N VAL A 75 -9.61 -4.34 -6.02
CA VAL A 75 -8.61 -4.55 -7.07
C VAL A 75 -8.86 -5.91 -7.71
N ASN A 76 -8.83 -5.94 -9.04
CA ASN A 76 -8.79 -7.15 -9.84
C ASN A 76 -7.58 -7.12 -10.77
N THR A 77 -7.33 -8.20 -11.48
CA THR A 77 -6.16 -8.33 -12.37
C THR A 77 -6.08 -7.18 -13.39
N ASN A 78 -7.18 -6.78 -14.02
CA ASN A 78 -7.16 -5.72 -15.03
C ASN A 78 -6.80 -4.36 -14.41
N VAL A 79 -7.35 -4.05 -13.23
CA VAL A 79 -7.01 -2.82 -12.49
C VAL A 79 -5.54 -2.83 -12.09
N PHE A 80 -5.03 -3.96 -11.62
CA PHE A 80 -3.63 -4.06 -11.22
C PHE A 80 -2.69 -3.95 -12.43
N VAL A 81 -3.04 -4.57 -13.56
CA VAL A 81 -2.29 -4.41 -14.83
C VAL A 81 -2.27 -2.95 -15.27
N THR A 82 -3.41 -2.26 -15.24
CA THR A 82 -3.47 -0.82 -15.56
C THR A 82 -2.58 -0.01 -14.61
N TYR A 83 -2.61 -0.30 -13.30
CA TYR A 83 -1.73 0.35 -12.34
C TYR A 83 -0.25 0.15 -12.68
N VAL A 84 0.14 -1.09 -13.02
CA VAL A 84 1.53 -1.39 -13.37
C VAL A 84 1.94 -0.65 -14.64
N GLN A 85 1.10 -0.66 -15.68
CA GLN A 85 1.41 -0.02 -16.96
C GLN A 85 1.45 1.50 -16.90
N GLU A 86 0.44 2.12 -16.29
CA GLU A 86 0.19 3.56 -16.39
C GLU A 86 0.77 4.36 -15.22
N VAL A 87 0.97 3.71 -14.06
CA VAL A 87 1.35 4.42 -12.84
C VAL A 87 2.72 3.97 -12.32
N LEU A 88 2.97 2.66 -12.24
CA LEU A 88 4.20 2.11 -11.67
C LEU A 88 5.36 2.15 -12.68
N ALA A 89 5.20 1.56 -13.86
CA ALA A 89 6.29 1.41 -14.84
C ALA A 89 6.97 2.74 -15.23
N PRO A 90 6.24 3.87 -15.39
CA PRO A 90 6.87 5.16 -15.64
C PRO A 90 7.76 5.70 -14.51
N GLN A 91 7.64 5.15 -13.29
CA GLN A 91 8.42 5.56 -12.12
C GLN A 91 9.61 4.62 -11.86
N LEU A 92 9.71 3.51 -12.60
CA LEU A 92 10.76 2.52 -12.39
C LEU A 92 12.05 2.90 -13.15
N TRP A 93 13.15 2.37 -12.69
CA TRP A 93 14.49 2.52 -13.29
C TRP A 93 15.11 1.16 -13.59
N VAL A 94 16.12 1.14 -14.45
CA VAL A 94 16.87 -0.05 -14.78
C VAL A 94 17.55 -0.60 -13.51
N GLY A 95 17.33 -1.87 -13.22
CA GLY A 95 17.84 -2.52 -12.01
C GLY A 95 16.92 -2.47 -10.81
N ALA A 96 15.74 -1.79 -10.89
CA ALA A 96 14.75 -1.83 -9.82
C ALA A 96 14.24 -3.26 -9.57
N ILE A 97 13.98 -3.57 -8.32
CA ILE A 97 13.51 -4.89 -7.87
C ILE A 97 12.15 -4.69 -7.20
N ILE A 98 11.12 -5.12 -7.89
CA ILE A 98 9.74 -4.97 -7.45
C ILE A 98 9.38 -6.16 -6.57
N VAL A 99 9.17 -5.89 -5.28
CA VAL A 99 8.79 -6.89 -4.30
C VAL A 99 7.28 -6.79 -4.04
N MET A 100 6.56 -7.88 -4.27
CA MET A 100 5.12 -7.96 -4.04
C MET A 100 4.73 -9.32 -3.45
N ASP A 101 3.55 -9.42 -2.90
CA ASP A 101 3.05 -10.71 -2.44
C ASP A 101 2.67 -11.64 -3.61
N ASN A 102 2.45 -12.90 -3.31
CA ASN A 102 2.15 -13.94 -4.31
C ASN A 102 0.65 -14.12 -4.54
N LEU A 103 -0.12 -13.03 -4.58
CA LEU A 103 -1.52 -13.08 -4.96
C LEU A 103 -1.69 -13.37 -6.45
N SER A 104 -2.79 -14.04 -6.80
CA SER A 104 -3.09 -14.40 -8.19
C SER A 104 -3.18 -13.18 -9.13
N VAL A 105 -3.58 -12.03 -8.62
CA VAL A 105 -3.63 -10.77 -9.38
C VAL A 105 -2.24 -10.24 -9.73
N HIS A 106 -1.21 -10.57 -8.94
CA HIS A 106 0.18 -10.13 -9.13
C HIS A 106 0.99 -11.07 -10.01
N THR A 107 0.55 -12.32 -10.17
CA THR A 107 1.29 -13.36 -10.91
C THR A 107 0.96 -13.41 -12.40
N ALA A 108 0.14 -12.50 -12.93
CA ALA A 108 -0.17 -12.44 -14.35
C ALA A 108 1.10 -12.16 -15.17
N ALA A 109 1.35 -12.97 -16.19
CA ALA A 109 2.57 -12.87 -17.02
C ALA A 109 2.79 -11.46 -17.59
N VAL A 110 1.72 -10.78 -17.98
CA VAL A 110 1.76 -9.42 -18.51
C VAL A 110 2.39 -8.42 -17.53
N ILE A 111 2.24 -8.61 -16.21
CA ILE A 111 2.83 -7.75 -15.18
C ILE A 111 4.35 -7.88 -15.20
N GLN A 112 4.85 -9.11 -15.26
CA GLN A 112 6.28 -9.37 -15.34
C GLN A 112 6.87 -8.81 -16.63
N GLU A 113 6.22 -9.04 -17.78
CA GLU A 113 6.63 -8.50 -19.07
C GLU A 113 6.75 -6.97 -19.07
N VAL A 114 5.79 -6.27 -18.49
CA VAL A 114 5.83 -4.79 -18.41
C VAL A 114 6.96 -4.31 -17.51
N ILE A 115 7.17 -4.95 -16.38
CA ILE A 115 8.25 -4.59 -15.43
C ILE A 115 9.63 -4.91 -16.05
N GLU A 116 9.78 -6.06 -16.70
CA GLU A 116 11.02 -6.45 -17.36
C GLU A 116 11.36 -5.55 -18.56
N ALA A 117 10.35 -5.07 -19.29
CA ALA A 117 10.53 -4.16 -20.42
C ALA A 117 11.19 -2.83 -20.03
N VAL A 118 11.04 -2.37 -18.78
CA VAL A 118 11.71 -1.17 -18.26
C VAL A 118 13.06 -1.48 -17.60
N GLY A 119 13.54 -2.73 -17.69
CA GLY A 119 14.81 -3.16 -17.10
C GLY A 119 14.76 -3.44 -15.60
N ALA A 120 13.58 -3.58 -15.03
CA ALA A 120 13.34 -3.98 -13.66
C ALA A 120 13.02 -5.48 -13.57
N ARG A 121 12.90 -6.03 -12.36
CA ARG A 121 12.53 -7.44 -12.13
C ARG A 121 11.54 -7.58 -10.97
N VAL A 122 10.75 -8.64 -11.01
CA VAL A 122 9.82 -9.00 -9.94
C VAL A 122 10.43 -10.04 -9.02
N VAL A 123 10.19 -9.89 -7.72
CA VAL A 123 10.49 -10.87 -6.68
C VAL A 123 9.25 -11.01 -5.79
N PHE A 124 8.82 -12.24 -5.56
CA PHE A 124 7.68 -12.49 -4.69
C PHE A 124 8.09 -12.74 -3.25
N LEU A 125 7.32 -12.17 -2.32
CA LEU A 125 7.46 -12.45 -0.89
C LEU A 125 7.21 -13.92 -0.59
N PRO A 126 7.88 -14.47 0.43
CA PRO A 126 7.50 -15.78 0.96
C PRO A 126 6.02 -15.78 1.38
N PRO A 127 5.31 -16.90 1.21
CA PRO A 127 3.91 -16.99 1.62
C PRO A 127 3.70 -16.58 3.09
N TYR A 128 2.60 -15.88 3.36
CA TYR A 128 2.21 -15.44 4.71
C TYR A 128 3.28 -14.63 5.46
N SER A 129 3.96 -13.72 4.76
CA SER A 129 5.07 -12.92 5.31
C SER A 129 4.87 -11.40 5.16
N PRO A 130 3.76 -10.80 5.62
CA PRO A 130 3.53 -9.36 5.53
C PRO A 130 4.55 -8.55 6.35
N ASP A 131 5.09 -9.16 7.42
CA ASP A 131 6.14 -8.59 8.26
C ASP A 131 7.46 -8.32 7.52
N LEU A 132 7.65 -8.92 6.35
CA LEU A 132 8.80 -8.69 5.47
C LEU A 132 8.55 -7.58 4.42
N SER A 133 7.40 -6.93 4.44
CA SER A 133 7.01 -5.85 3.54
C SER A 133 6.91 -4.51 4.28
N PRO A 134 7.87 -3.59 4.11
CA PRO A 134 7.85 -2.29 4.79
C PRO A 134 6.63 -1.42 4.46
N ILE A 135 6.00 -1.61 3.31
CA ILE A 135 4.82 -0.85 2.88
C ILE A 135 3.62 -1.08 3.81
N GLU A 136 3.55 -2.22 4.50
CA GLU A 136 2.52 -2.49 5.51
C GLU A 136 2.57 -1.49 6.69
N LEU A 137 3.77 -1.06 7.07
CA LEU A 137 3.94 0.00 8.08
C LEU A 137 3.47 1.36 7.55
N CYS A 138 3.70 1.64 6.27
CA CYS A 138 3.19 2.83 5.60
C CYS A 138 1.66 2.85 5.63
N TRP A 139 1.01 1.74 5.27
CA TRP A 139 -0.45 1.60 5.34
C TRP A 139 -0.99 1.76 6.76
N SER A 140 -0.30 1.22 7.74
CA SER A 140 -0.68 1.37 9.14
C SER A 140 -0.68 2.83 9.58
N LYS A 141 0.37 3.59 9.25
CA LYS A 141 0.48 5.04 9.53
C LYS A 141 -0.61 5.83 8.81
N LEU A 142 -0.81 5.58 7.51
CA LEU A 142 -1.85 6.22 6.71
C LEU A 142 -3.24 6.00 7.33
N LYS A 143 -3.59 4.75 7.67
CA LYS A 143 -4.86 4.42 8.31
C LYS A 143 -5.01 5.11 9.66
N GLN A 144 -3.94 5.22 10.44
CA GLN A 144 -3.95 5.95 11.71
C GLN A 144 -4.20 7.45 11.50
N CYS A 145 -3.55 8.07 10.52
CA CYS A 145 -3.76 9.46 10.16
C CYS A 145 -5.23 9.69 9.74
N LEU A 146 -5.76 8.90 8.81
CA LEU A 146 -7.14 9.01 8.33
C LEU A 146 -8.17 8.84 9.47
N ARG A 147 -7.92 7.95 10.44
CA ARG A 147 -8.76 7.83 11.64
C ARG A 147 -8.69 9.07 12.51
N THR A 148 -7.51 9.68 12.62
CA THR A 148 -7.30 10.87 13.45
C THR A 148 -8.01 12.09 12.89
N VAL A 149 -7.91 12.33 11.58
CA VAL A 149 -8.57 13.45 10.90
C VAL A 149 -10.05 13.18 10.59
N LYS A 150 -10.54 11.97 10.92
CA LYS A 150 -11.92 11.53 10.64
C LYS A 150 -12.29 11.74 9.16
N ALA A 151 -11.39 11.33 8.25
CA ALA A 151 -11.58 11.43 6.80
C ALA A 151 -12.78 10.56 6.36
N ARG A 152 -13.95 11.19 6.22
CA ARG A 152 -15.26 10.53 6.01
C ARG A 152 -15.79 10.67 4.59
N THR A 153 -15.07 11.36 3.71
CA THR A 153 -15.39 11.47 2.29
C THR A 153 -14.33 10.76 1.45
N THR A 154 -14.69 10.39 0.23
CA THR A 154 -13.77 9.74 -0.72
C THR A 154 -12.59 10.66 -1.04
N GLU A 155 -12.86 11.94 -1.21
CA GLU A 155 -11.87 12.97 -1.50
C GLU A 155 -10.87 13.12 -0.35
N ALA A 156 -11.37 13.18 0.90
CA ALA A 156 -10.54 13.28 2.10
C ALA A 156 -9.65 12.05 2.36
N GLN A 157 -9.95 10.90 1.74
CA GLN A 157 -9.14 9.68 1.83
C GLN A 157 -8.16 9.53 0.66
N ASN A 158 -8.18 10.43 -0.32
CA ASN A 158 -7.24 10.37 -1.43
C ASN A 158 -5.85 10.88 -0.96
N PRO A 159 -4.79 10.08 -1.05
CA PRO A 159 -3.46 10.47 -0.58
C PRO A 159 -2.87 11.68 -1.32
N ARG A 160 -3.33 11.97 -2.54
CA ARG A 160 -2.90 13.17 -3.28
C ARG A 160 -3.34 14.49 -2.63
N PHE A 161 -4.41 14.48 -1.83
CA PHE A 161 -4.89 15.66 -1.09
C PHE A 161 -4.31 15.77 0.32
N ASN A 162 -3.62 14.75 0.80
CA ASN A 162 -3.05 14.71 2.15
C ASN A 162 -1.53 14.89 2.18
N ALA A 163 -0.90 15.26 1.06
CA ALA A 163 0.55 15.45 0.96
C ALA A 163 1.10 16.56 1.89
N ASP A 164 0.22 17.48 2.34
CA ASP A 164 0.61 18.61 3.21
C ASP A 164 0.72 18.25 4.70
N TYR A 165 0.51 16.97 5.07
CA TYR A 165 0.52 16.53 6.47
C TYR A 165 1.68 15.59 6.84
N TYR A 166 2.72 15.51 5.98
CA TYR A 166 3.92 14.68 6.22
C TYR A 166 5.20 15.52 6.27
#